data_a81b7a83b2b73c7cae35a2af115e08fd
#
_entry.id   a81b7a83b2b73c7cae35a2af115e08fd
#
_cell.length_a   1.000
_cell.length_b   1.000
_cell.length_c   1.000
_cell.angle_alpha   90.00
_cell.angle_beta   90.00
_cell.angle_gamma   90.00
#
_symmetry.space_group_name_H-M   'P 1'
#
loop_
_entity.id
_entity.type
_entity.pdbx_description
1 polymer ?
#
loop_
_entity_poly.entity_id
_entity_poly.type
_entity_poly.pdbx_seq_one_letter_code
_entity_poly.pdbx_strand_id
1 'polypeptide(L)'
;MNTLFDKIWDAHTVRTIDGGSCVLYIDRQYIHEVTSPQAFAGLRRRGIEVFRPQQVTASPDHNIPTQNQHLPIAEPQSAEQVATLVKNCAENNITIFPIGEAHNGIIHVIGPQTGLTQPGMTIVCGDSHTSTHGALGCIAFGIGTSEVEMALASQCILQSKPKSMRINIEGELKPGVCSKDIILYIISKLGTGGGTGHFVEFAGSAIRSLSMEARMTICNMSIEMGARGGMIAPDQTTFDYLKGREFAPQGEAWDEAVERWSKLCSDEDAVFDKEVTFSAEDIEPMITYGTNPGMGIAINGEIPSSEGMDAASKTSYAKSLAYMGFAEGEKMLGKKVDYVFVGSCTNGRIEDLRAFAHFVKGKKKADNITAWIVPGSKEVERLAIEEGLRDILKEAGFELRQPGCSACLAMNEDKIPAGKYCVATSNRNFEGRQGPDARTMLAGPLVAAAAAVTGVVTDPRELM
;
A
#
# COMPACT_ATOMS: atom_id res chain seq x y z
N MET A 1 -29.54 -1.32 -10.51
CA MET A 1 -28.72 -2.44 -10.11
C MET A 1 -27.43 -1.94 -9.49
N ASN A 2 -26.88 -2.66 -8.53
CA ASN A 2 -25.92 -2.10 -7.59
C ASN A 2 -24.49 -2.52 -7.91
N THR A 3 -23.54 -1.59 -7.79
CA THR A 3 -22.12 -1.91 -7.77
C THR A 3 -21.76 -2.66 -6.49
N LEU A 4 -20.63 -3.34 -6.46
CA LEU A 4 -20.09 -3.93 -5.22
C LEU A 4 -19.98 -2.86 -4.11
N PHE A 5 -19.52 -1.66 -4.47
CA PHE A 5 -19.44 -0.53 -3.56
C PHE A 5 -20.81 -0.17 -2.97
N ASP A 6 -21.86 -0.07 -3.80
CA ASP A 6 -23.22 0.25 -3.33
C ASP A 6 -23.74 -0.81 -2.36
N LYS A 7 -23.57 -2.10 -2.69
CA LYS A 7 -24.03 -3.21 -1.85
C LYS A 7 -23.45 -3.13 -0.43
N ILE A 8 -22.15 -2.86 -0.32
CA ILE A 8 -21.48 -2.78 0.99
C ILE A 8 -21.83 -1.46 1.68
N TRP A 9 -21.78 -0.33 0.96
CA TRP A 9 -22.08 0.99 1.55
C TRP A 9 -23.49 1.05 2.11
N ASP A 10 -24.47 0.61 1.36
CA ASP A 10 -25.87 0.70 1.76
C ASP A 10 -26.16 -0.24 2.94
N ALA A 11 -25.52 -1.43 2.99
CA ALA A 11 -25.62 -2.36 4.12
C ALA A 11 -25.02 -1.80 5.43
N HIS A 12 -24.08 -0.85 5.35
CA HIS A 12 -23.41 -0.23 6.50
C HIS A 12 -23.93 1.19 6.79
N THR A 13 -24.85 1.72 5.99
CA THR A 13 -25.46 3.01 6.25
C THR A 13 -26.52 2.89 7.36
N VAL A 14 -26.17 3.35 8.56
CA VAL A 14 -27.09 3.36 9.72
C VAL A 14 -28.20 4.39 9.55
N ARG A 15 -27.84 5.56 9.01
CA ARG A 15 -28.77 6.67 8.77
C ARG A 15 -28.21 7.64 7.73
N THR A 16 -29.07 8.12 6.87
CA THR A 16 -28.79 9.28 6.00
C THR A 16 -29.26 10.55 6.72
N ILE A 17 -28.40 11.59 6.68
CA ILE A 17 -28.66 12.89 7.28
C ILE A 17 -29.05 13.88 6.18
N ASP A 18 -29.89 14.87 6.51
CA ASP A 18 -30.25 15.93 5.59
C ASP A 18 -28.98 16.60 5.02
N GLY A 19 -28.91 16.72 3.69
CA GLY A 19 -27.72 17.22 3.00
C GLY A 19 -26.82 16.13 2.41
N GLY A 20 -27.22 14.84 2.50
CA GLY A 20 -26.58 13.72 1.77
C GLY A 20 -25.41 13.03 2.47
N SER A 21 -25.08 13.41 3.71
CA SER A 21 -24.12 12.68 4.53
C SER A 21 -24.76 11.43 5.16
N CYS A 22 -23.98 10.37 5.34
CA CYS A 22 -24.40 9.13 5.96
C CYS A 22 -23.63 8.90 7.27
N VAL A 23 -24.33 8.36 8.27
CA VAL A 23 -23.71 7.70 9.41
C VAL A 23 -23.34 6.30 8.95
N LEU A 24 -22.04 6.07 8.72
CA LEU A 24 -21.52 4.80 8.24
C LEU A 24 -21.00 3.99 9.41
N TYR A 25 -21.50 2.76 9.57
CA TYR A 25 -20.98 1.80 10.54
C TYR A 25 -19.62 1.28 10.09
N ILE A 26 -18.69 1.05 11.02
CA ILE A 26 -17.34 0.57 10.78
C ILE A 26 -17.14 -0.78 11.45
N ASP A 27 -16.88 -1.83 10.67
CA ASP A 27 -16.66 -3.18 11.18
C ASP A 27 -15.30 -3.32 11.87
N ARG A 28 -14.26 -2.67 11.30
CA ARG A 28 -12.91 -2.79 11.82
C ARG A 28 -12.21 -1.43 11.80
N GLN A 29 -11.60 -1.06 12.92
CA GLN A 29 -10.72 0.08 12.98
C GLN A 29 -9.29 -0.39 13.27
N TYR A 30 -8.36 0.01 12.40
CA TYR A 30 -6.93 -0.16 12.63
C TYR A 30 -6.33 1.14 13.17
N ILE A 31 -5.38 1.02 14.08
CA ILE A 31 -4.68 2.17 14.68
C ILE A 31 -3.18 1.89 14.79
N HIS A 32 -2.39 2.95 14.71
CA HIS A 32 -0.95 2.94 14.86
C HIS A 32 -0.48 4.16 15.69
N GLU A 33 0.80 4.25 15.97
CA GLU A 33 1.38 5.21 16.91
C GLU A 33 1.33 6.68 16.46
N VAL A 34 1.16 6.94 15.15
CA VAL A 34 1.23 8.32 14.62
C VAL A 34 -0.07 9.10 14.82
N THR A 35 -1.23 8.51 14.50
CA THR A 35 -2.51 9.21 14.46
C THR A 35 -3.42 8.95 15.66
N SER A 36 -3.21 7.84 16.38
CA SER A 36 -4.09 7.45 17.49
C SER A 36 -3.89 8.24 18.80
N PRO A 37 -2.71 8.75 19.19
CA PRO A 37 -2.52 9.40 20.48
C PRO A 37 -3.46 10.58 20.73
N GLN A 38 -3.68 11.41 19.74
CA GLN A 38 -4.56 12.57 19.84
C GLN A 38 -6.04 12.18 19.95
N ALA A 39 -6.47 11.11 19.26
CA ALA A 39 -7.81 10.57 19.36
C ALA A 39 -8.11 10.09 20.78
N PHE A 40 -7.22 9.32 21.40
CA PHE A 40 -7.36 8.89 22.81
C PHE A 40 -7.32 10.06 23.78
N ALA A 41 -6.51 11.08 23.54
CA ALA A 41 -6.50 12.30 24.34
C ALA A 41 -7.85 13.03 24.25
N GLY A 42 -8.47 13.06 23.06
CA GLY A 42 -9.81 13.60 22.84
C GLY A 42 -10.87 12.86 23.64
N LEU A 43 -10.89 11.53 23.58
CA LEU A 43 -11.80 10.67 24.35
C LEU A 43 -11.69 10.92 25.87
N ARG A 44 -10.46 10.89 26.41
CA ARG A 44 -10.22 11.17 27.84
C ARG A 44 -10.72 12.53 28.26
N ARG A 45 -10.44 13.58 27.49
CA ARG A 45 -10.89 14.96 27.78
C ARG A 45 -12.41 15.08 27.83
N ARG A 46 -13.11 14.26 27.03
CA ARG A 46 -14.58 14.25 26.94
C ARG A 46 -15.22 13.23 27.88
N GLY A 47 -14.45 12.40 28.59
CA GLY A 47 -14.95 11.33 29.45
C GLY A 47 -15.67 10.23 28.68
N ILE A 48 -15.27 9.96 27.43
CA ILE A 48 -15.86 8.94 26.56
C ILE A 48 -14.92 7.73 26.53
N GLU A 49 -15.48 6.54 26.72
CA GLU A 49 -14.80 5.26 26.60
C GLU A 49 -14.80 4.74 25.16
N VAL A 50 -13.88 3.84 24.83
CA VAL A 50 -13.90 3.12 23.55
C VAL A 50 -15.10 2.18 23.52
N PHE A 51 -15.97 2.34 22.54
CA PHE A 51 -17.27 1.65 22.48
C PHE A 51 -17.13 0.13 22.27
N ARG A 52 -16.28 -0.29 21.33
CA ARG A 52 -16.04 -1.72 21.01
C ARG A 52 -14.56 -2.01 20.80
N PRO A 53 -13.77 -2.15 21.86
CA PRO A 53 -12.33 -2.36 21.76
C PRO A 53 -11.95 -3.63 20.98
N GLN A 54 -12.79 -4.68 20.98
CA GLN A 54 -12.57 -5.92 20.23
C GLN A 54 -12.62 -5.74 18.70
N GLN A 55 -13.16 -4.64 18.20
CA GLN A 55 -13.16 -4.29 16.78
C GLN A 55 -12.04 -3.33 16.40
N VAL A 56 -11.16 -3.02 17.35
CA VAL A 56 -9.99 -2.19 17.15
C VAL A 56 -8.75 -3.08 17.25
N THR A 57 -7.80 -2.89 16.34
CA THR A 57 -6.51 -3.60 16.36
C THR A 57 -5.40 -2.60 16.11
N ALA A 58 -4.34 -2.69 16.90
CA ALA A 58 -3.20 -1.80 16.88
C ALA A 58 -1.91 -2.51 16.50
N SER A 59 -1.02 -1.81 15.78
CA SER A 59 0.38 -2.21 15.59
C SER A 59 1.23 -0.95 15.45
N PRO A 60 2.37 -0.84 16.12
CA PRO A 60 3.36 0.17 15.80
C PRO A 60 4.09 -0.27 14.53
N ASP A 61 4.18 0.61 13.52
CA ASP A 61 4.75 0.27 12.23
C ASP A 61 5.50 1.41 11.52
N HIS A 62 5.25 2.67 11.87
CA HIS A 62 5.84 3.84 11.23
C HIS A 62 7.17 4.27 11.86
N ASN A 63 7.21 4.36 13.20
CA ASN A 63 8.33 4.91 13.97
C ASN A 63 9.23 3.83 14.59
N ILE A 64 9.15 2.60 14.08
CA ILE A 64 9.96 1.50 14.56
C ILE A 64 11.24 1.34 13.73
N PRO A 65 12.39 1.01 14.35
CA PRO A 65 13.62 0.71 13.61
C PRO A 65 13.45 -0.59 12.82
N THR A 66 14.18 -0.75 11.72
CA THR A 66 14.22 -2.00 10.95
C THR A 66 15.51 -2.81 11.18
N GLN A 67 16.29 -2.39 12.16
CA GLN A 67 17.45 -3.11 12.67
C GLN A 67 17.45 -3.05 14.21
N ASN A 68 17.96 -4.09 14.84
CA ASN A 68 18.12 -4.14 16.30
C ASN A 68 16.82 -3.87 17.10
N GLN A 69 15.67 -4.34 16.62
CA GLN A 69 14.37 -4.13 17.28
C GLN A 69 14.28 -4.68 18.71
N HIS A 70 15.25 -5.49 19.13
CA HIS A 70 15.39 -5.96 20.52
C HIS A 70 15.96 -4.90 21.48
N LEU A 71 16.51 -3.80 20.94
CA LEU A 71 17.01 -2.67 21.71
C LEU A 71 15.91 -1.59 21.84
N PRO A 72 16.00 -0.71 22.85
CA PRO A 72 15.14 0.46 22.95
C PRO A 72 15.23 1.34 21.70
N ILE A 73 14.12 1.93 21.29
CA ILE A 73 14.09 2.90 20.17
C ILE A 73 14.95 4.11 20.57
N ALA A 74 15.97 4.40 19.77
CA ALA A 74 16.95 5.43 20.07
C ALA A 74 16.40 6.87 19.91
N GLU A 75 15.47 7.08 18.94
CA GLU A 75 14.85 8.37 18.72
C GLU A 75 13.76 8.63 19.77
N PRO A 76 13.89 9.67 20.66
CA PRO A 76 13.01 9.85 21.81
C PRO A 76 11.53 10.06 21.44
N GLN A 77 11.24 10.79 20.37
CA GLN A 77 9.88 11.07 19.95
C GLN A 77 9.19 9.79 19.44
N SER A 78 9.88 8.98 18.65
CA SER A 78 9.41 7.68 18.19
C SER A 78 9.17 6.73 19.36
N ALA A 79 10.08 6.67 20.33
CA ALA A 79 9.93 5.86 21.54
C ALA A 79 8.69 6.27 22.35
N GLU A 80 8.46 7.58 22.52
CA GLU A 80 7.29 8.11 23.23
C GLU A 80 5.98 7.78 22.51
N GLN A 81 5.93 7.91 21.19
CA GLN A 81 4.74 7.61 20.40
C GLN A 81 4.37 6.12 20.47
N VAL A 82 5.35 5.23 20.35
CA VAL A 82 5.13 3.78 20.48
C VAL A 82 4.69 3.43 21.91
N ALA A 83 5.33 3.96 22.93
CA ALA A 83 4.95 3.74 24.32
C ALA A 83 3.53 4.25 24.61
N THR A 84 3.15 5.40 24.03
CA THR A 84 1.81 5.97 24.15
C THR A 84 0.75 5.09 23.51
N LEU A 85 1.03 4.51 22.32
CA LEU A 85 0.12 3.54 21.68
C LEU A 85 -0.09 2.32 22.59
N VAL A 86 0.98 1.71 23.09
CA VAL A 86 0.93 0.54 23.99
C VAL A 86 0.09 0.85 25.23
N LYS A 87 0.36 1.99 25.87
CA LYS A 87 -0.40 2.44 27.05
C LYS A 87 -1.89 2.62 26.73
N ASN A 88 -2.22 3.34 25.65
CA ASN A 88 -3.61 3.57 25.27
C ASN A 88 -4.35 2.25 24.99
N CYS A 89 -3.71 1.30 24.32
CA CYS A 89 -4.30 -0.01 24.07
C CYS A 89 -4.57 -0.79 25.36
N ALA A 90 -3.62 -0.79 26.29
CA ALA A 90 -3.77 -1.45 27.59
C ALA A 90 -4.90 -0.83 28.44
N GLU A 91 -4.96 0.50 28.50
CA GLU A 91 -6.02 1.23 29.23
C GLU A 91 -7.44 0.99 28.67
N ASN A 92 -7.57 0.68 27.38
CA ASN A 92 -8.85 0.52 26.70
C ASN A 92 -9.16 -0.93 26.27
N ASN A 93 -8.38 -1.92 26.71
CA ASN A 93 -8.54 -3.33 26.34
C ASN A 93 -8.53 -3.58 24.83
N ILE A 94 -7.69 -2.86 24.09
CA ILE A 94 -7.52 -2.99 22.64
C ILE A 94 -6.41 -3.99 22.35
N THR A 95 -6.66 -4.91 21.41
CA THR A 95 -5.63 -5.83 20.90
C THR A 95 -4.53 -5.06 20.19
N ILE A 96 -3.29 -5.26 20.62
CA ILE A 96 -2.10 -4.69 20.00
C ILE A 96 -1.09 -5.79 19.69
N PHE A 97 -0.38 -5.65 18.57
CA PHE A 97 0.75 -6.49 18.17
C PHE A 97 2.06 -5.68 18.31
N PRO A 98 2.66 -5.65 19.49
CA PRO A 98 3.83 -4.83 19.77
C PRO A 98 5.09 -5.35 19.06
N ILE A 99 6.14 -4.53 19.02
CA ILE A 99 7.44 -4.88 18.44
C ILE A 99 7.96 -6.19 19.05
N GLY A 100 8.40 -7.12 18.20
CA GLY A 100 8.93 -8.41 18.59
C GLY A 100 7.93 -9.55 18.70
N GLU A 101 6.63 -9.25 18.74
CA GLU A 101 5.56 -10.25 18.71
C GLU A 101 5.39 -10.87 17.31
N ALA A 102 4.93 -12.12 17.26
CA ALA A 102 4.80 -12.88 16.03
C ALA A 102 3.89 -12.20 14.97
N HIS A 103 2.87 -11.48 15.42
CA HIS A 103 1.92 -10.77 14.55
C HIS A 103 2.32 -9.31 14.30
N ASN A 104 3.45 -8.83 14.83
CA ASN A 104 3.88 -7.45 14.59
C ASN A 104 4.22 -7.23 13.11
N GLY A 105 3.88 -6.05 12.61
CA GLY A 105 4.17 -5.62 11.26
C GLY A 105 3.33 -4.41 10.85
N ILE A 106 3.46 -4.02 9.59
CA ILE A 106 2.68 -2.95 8.98
C ILE A 106 1.20 -3.33 9.02
N ILE A 107 0.36 -2.46 9.60
CA ILE A 107 -1.06 -2.78 9.85
C ILE A 107 -1.81 -3.21 8.58
N HIS A 108 -1.47 -2.63 7.42
CA HIS A 108 -2.05 -2.97 6.12
C HIS A 108 -1.47 -4.27 5.49
N VAL A 109 -0.47 -4.86 6.12
CA VAL A 109 0.03 -6.21 5.79
C VAL A 109 -0.58 -7.23 6.74
N ILE A 110 -0.52 -6.98 8.04
CA ILE A 110 -0.98 -7.95 9.04
C ILE A 110 -2.50 -8.13 9.08
N GLY A 111 -3.29 -7.08 8.82
CA GLY A 111 -4.74 -7.18 8.76
C GLY A 111 -5.26 -8.25 7.80
N PRO A 112 -4.88 -8.22 6.51
CA PRO A 112 -5.16 -9.29 5.55
C PRO A 112 -4.49 -10.62 5.93
N GLN A 113 -3.21 -10.58 6.30
CA GLN A 113 -2.39 -11.77 6.55
C GLN A 113 -2.91 -12.63 7.70
N THR A 114 -3.49 -12.02 8.71
CA THR A 114 -4.05 -12.74 9.88
C THR A 114 -5.52 -13.12 9.72
N GLY A 115 -6.21 -12.62 8.67
CA GLY A 115 -7.65 -12.83 8.46
C GLY A 115 -8.56 -11.86 9.25
N LEU A 116 -7.99 -10.80 9.84
CA LEU A 116 -8.77 -9.71 10.47
C LEU A 116 -9.54 -8.89 9.43
N THR A 117 -9.03 -8.80 8.22
CA THR A 117 -9.71 -8.19 7.07
C THR A 117 -10.48 -9.26 6.31
N GLN A 118 -11.79 -9.07 6.13
CA GLN A 118 -12.66 -10.04 5.47
C GLN A 118 -13.57 -9.35 4.45
N PRO A 119 -13.99 -10.03 3.38
CA PRO A 119 -14.87 -9.45 2.36
C PRO A 119 -16.15 -8.85 2.93
N GLY A 120 -16.57 -7.73 2.38
CA GLY A 120 -17.79 -7.02 2.76
C GLY A 120 -17.68 -6.09 3.96
N MET A 121 -16.52 -6.04 4.63
CA MET A 121 -16.30 -5.15 5.77
C MET A 121 -16.10 -3.68 5.36
N THR A 122 -16.46 -2.78 6.26
CA THR A 122 -16.02 -1.38 6.28
C THR A 122 -14.84 -1.24 7.23
N ILE A 123 -13.73 -0.70 6.73
CA ILE A 123 -12.44 -0.64 7.44
C ILE A 123 -11.86 0.76 7.40
N VAL A 124 -11.44 1.29 8.55
CA VAL A 124 -10.80 2.60 8.65
C VAL A 124 -9.50 2.55 9.44
N CYS A 125 -8.60 3.46 9.11
CA CYS A 125 -7.35 3.72 9.82
C CYS A 125 -6.94 5.18 9.61
N GLY A 126 -6.10 5.71 10.47
CA GLY A 126 -5.51 7.04 10.33
C GLY A 126 -4.41 7.14 9.25
N ASP A 127 -4.38 6.23 8.30
CA ASP A 127 -3.45 6.16 7.15
C ASP A 127 -4.23 5.98 5.85
N SER A 128 -3.87 6.75 4.83
CA SER A 128 -4.49 6.70 3.51
C SER A 128 -4.37 5.32 2.82
N HIS A 129 -3.30 4.56 3.08
CA HIS A 129 -3.09 3.22 2.49
C HIS A 129 -3.99 2.13 3.10
N THR A 130 -4.94 2.48 3.97
CA THR A 130 -6.06 1.64 4.37
C THR A 130 -6.82 1.07 3.16
N SER A 131 -6.80 1.78 2.04
CA SER A 131 -7.30 1.31 0.74
C SER A 131 -6.79 -0.07 0.33
N THR A 132 -5.63 -0.52 0.83
CA THR A 132 -5.09 -1.88 0.62
C THR A 132 -6.10 -2.98 0.91
N HIS A 133 -6.89 -2.82 1.96
CA HIS A 133 -7.86 -3.83 2.41
C HIS A 133 -9.00 -4.04 1.41
N GLY A 134 -9.24 -3.07 0.52
CA GLY A 134 -10.22 -3.19 -0.56
C GLY A 134 -9.92 -4.32 -1.55
N ALA A 135 -8.69 -4.80 -1.63
CA ALA A 135 -8.31 -5.97 -2.42
C ALA A 135 -9.06 -7.26 -2.01
N LEU A 136 -9.58 -7.31 -0.80
CA LEU A 136 -10.39 -8.43 -0.28
C LEU A 136 -11.90 -8.17 -0.45
N GLY A 137 -12.32 -7.15 -1.20
CA GLY A 137 -13.74 -6.79 -1.36
C GLY A 137 -14.31 -6.02 -0.16
N CYS A 138 -13.50 -5.15 0.45
CA CYS A 138 -13.90 -4.27 1.54
C CYS A 138 -14.09 -2.82 1.06
N ILE A 139 -14.90 -2.05 1.77
CA ILE A 139 -14.83 -0.58 1.72
C ILE A 139 -13.81 -0.15 2.76
N ALA A 140 -12.60 0.21 2.30
CA ALA A 140 -11.50 0.55 3.19
C ALA A 140 -10.86 1.89 2.78
N PHE A 141 -10.71 2.81 3.74
CA PHE A 141 -10.17 4.14 3.46
C PHE A 141 -9.55 4.81 4.68
N GLY A 142 -8.62 5.72 4.41
CA GLY A 142 -7.99 6.54 5.42
C GLY A 142 -8.91 7.64 5.97
N ILE A 143 -8.79 7.92 7.27
CA ILE A 143 -9.56 8.94 7.98
C ILE A 143 -8.66 9.86 8.78
N GLY A 144 -9.16 11.07 9.06
CA GLY A 144 -8.45 12.03 9.90
C GLY A 144 -8.53 11.69 11.39
N THR A 145 -7.65 12.28 12.20
CA THR A 145 -7.56 12.02 13.65
C THR A 145 -8.89 12.23 14.39
N SER A 146 -9.69 13.23 14.01
CA SER A 146 -11.02 13.46 14.62
C SER A 146 -12.00 12.35 14.27
N GLU A 147 -11.90 11.75 13.09
CA GLU A 147 -12.72 10.61 12.69
C GLU A 147 -12.23 9.32 13.37
N VAL A 148 -10.91 9.18 13.63
CA VAL A 148 -10.38 8.09 14.46
C VAL A 148 -11.01 8.15 15.87
N GLU A 149 -11.08 9.34 16.50
CA GLU A 149 -11.76 9.55 17.78
C GLU A 149 -13.25 9.17 17.69
N MET A 150 -13.94 9.61 16.64
CA MET A 150 -15.36 9.32 16.42
C MET A 150 -15.61 7.81 16.27
N ALA A 151 -14.80 7.12 15.47
CA ALA A 151 -14.91 5.68 15.26
C ALA A 151 -14.65 4.89 16.56
N LEU A 152 -13.64 5.29 17.36
CA LEU A 152 -13.40 4.70 18.68
C LEU A 152 -14.58 4.89 19.64
N ALA A 153 -15.20 6.08 19.61
CA ALA A 153 -16.31 6.44 20.50
C ALA A 153 -17.64 5.77 20.15
N SER A 154 -17.91 5.50 18.88
CA SER A 154 -19.26 5.16 18.40
C SER A 154 -19.34 4.01 17.42
N GLN A 155 -18.23 3.50 16.94
CA GLN A 155 -18.14 2.54 15.82
C GLN A 155 -18.76 3.08 14.50
N CYS A 156 -18.97 4.37 14.41
CA CYS A 156 -19.55 5.04 13.25
C CYS A 156 -18.77 6.31 12.91
N ILE A 157 -18.84 6.71 11.64
CA ILE A 157 -18.31 7.98 11.16
C ILE A 157 -19.30 8.67 10.24
N LEU A 158 -19.17 9.98 10.07
CA LEU A 158 -19.96 10.74 9.11
C LEU A 158 -19.21 10.81 7.78
N GLN A 159 -19.82 10.32 6.70
CA GLN A 159 -19.23 10.33 5.37
C GLN A 159 -20.25 10.70 4.31
N SER A 160 -19.80 11.39 3.26
CA SER A 160 -20.57 11.53 2.03
C SER A 160 -20.24 10.35 1.10
N LYS A 161 -21.26 9.73 0.50
CA LYS A 161 -21.07 8.60 -0.41
C LYS A 161 -20.26 9.06 -1.64
N PRO A 162 -19.07 8.51 -1.89
CA PRO A 162 -18.32 8.79 -3.12
C PRO A 162 -19.07 8.28 -4.35
N LYS A 163 -18.74 8.82 -5.52
CA LYS A 163 -19.13 8.25 -6.81
C LYS A 163 -18.43 6.92 -7.03
N SER A 164 -19.01 6.08 -7.87
CA SER A 164 -18.42 4.81 -8.29
C SER A 164 -17.59 4.98 -9.57
N MET A 165 -16.41 4.34 -9.62
CA MET A 165 -15.60 4.27 -10.82
C MET A 165 -15.14 2.83 -11.05
N ARG A 166 -15.11 2.38 -12.31
CA ARG A 166 -14.57 1.08 -12.69
C ARG A 166 -13.36 1.23 -13.60
N ILE A 167 -12.31 0.48 -13.32
CA ILE A 167 -11.13 0.37 -14.17
C ILE A 167 -10.94 -1.09 -14.53
N ASN A 168 -11.13 -1.40 -15.81
CA ASN A 168 -10.95 -2.74 -16.37
C ASN A 168 -9.55 -2.87 -16.97
N ILE A 169 -8.84 -3.96 -16.64
CA ILE A 169 -7.60 -4.35 -17.30
C ILE A 169 -7.85 -5.69 -17.96
N GLU A 170 -7.91 -5.69 -19.27
CA GLU A 170 -8.20 -6.89 -20.06
C GLU A 170 -6.95 -7.42 -20.77
N GLY A 171 -6.91 -8.72 -20.99
CA GLY A 171 -5.80 -9.41 -21.65
C GLY A 171 -4.84 -10.06 -20.67
N GLU A 172 -3.62 -10.35 -21.12
CA GLU A 172 -2.58 -11.01 -20.36
C GLU A 172 -1.35 -10.10 -20.19
N LEU A 173 -0.75 -10.13 -19.01
CA LEU A 173 0.45 -9.35 -18.73
C LEU A 173 1.67 -9.96 -19.44
N LYS A 174 2.55 -9.11 -19.96
CA LYS A 174 3.83 -9.52 -20.52
C LYS A 174 4.78 -10.05 -19.44
N PRO A 175 5.71 -10.94 -19.78
CA PRO A 175 6.79 -11.32 -18.86
C PRO A 175 7.55 -10.10 -18.33
N GLY A 176 7.91 -10.12 -17.05
CA GLY A 176 8.61 -9.03 -16.40
C GLY A 176 7.73 -7.87 -15.91
N VAL A 177 6.42 -7.90 -16.19
CA VAL A 177 5.43 -6.92 -15.69
C VAL A 177 4.80 -7.44 -14.40
N CYS A 178 4.66 -6.57 -13.40
CA CYS A 178 4.05 -6.88 -12.11
C CYS A 178 2.89 -5.92 -11.78
N SER A 179 2.20 -6.17 -10.68
CA SER A 179 1.06 -5.35 -10.24
C SER A 179 1.43 -3.88 -9.98
N LYS A 180 2.67 -3.61 -9.58
CA LYS A 180 3.17 -2.24 -9.42
C LYS A 180 3.21 -1.50 -10.74
N ASP A 181 3.58 -2.19 -11.83
CA ASP A 181 3.60 -1.60 -13.17
C ASP A 181 2.18 -1.28 -13.64
N ILE A 182 1.21 -2.17 -13.34
CA ILE A 182 -0.21 -1.92 -13.67
C ILE A 182 -0.69 -0.62 -13.03
N ILE A 183 -0.49 -0.46 -11.72
CA ILE A 183 -1.03 0.73 -11.05
C ILE A 183 -0.25 1.99 -11.41
N LEU A 184 1.06 1.93 -11.63
CA LEU A 184 1.84 3.06 -12.13
C LEU A 184 1.41 3.45 -13.54
N TYR A 185 1.12 2.48 -14.41
CA TYR A 185 0.57 2.73 -15.75
C TYR A 185 -0.77 3.44 -15.66
N ILE A 186 -1.73 2.94 -14.86
CA ILE A 186 -3.04 3.56 -14.67
C ILE A 186 -2.89 5.01 -14.19
N ILE A 187 -2.06 5.25 -13.17
CA ILE A 187 -1.84 6.59 -12.63
C ILE A 187 -1.17 7.51 -13.66
N SER A 188 -0.24 7.01 -14.47
CA SER A 188 0.40 7.78 -15.54
C SER A 188 -0.58 8.21 -16.64
N LYS A 189 -1.62 7.41 -16.90
CA LYS A 189 -2.66 7.70 -17.90
C LYS A 189 -3.78 8.61 -17.38
N LEU A 190 -4.20 8.41 -16.14
CA LEU A 190 -5.33 9.14 -15.55
C LEU A 190 -4.91 10.38 -14.77
N GLY A 191 -3.62 10.46 -14.38
CA GLY A 191 -3.08 11.51 -13.53
C GLY A 191 -3.36 11.27 -12.04
N THR A 192 -2.71 12.05 -11.18
CA THR A 192 -2.87 12.00 -9.72
C THR A 192 -4.24 12.46 -9.22
N GLY A 193 -5.08 13.03 -10.07
CA GLY A 193 -6.47 13.41 -9.79
C GLY A 193 -7.51 12.55 -10.50
N GLY A 194 -7.10 11.50 -11.23
CA GLY A 194 -7.99 10.73 -12.11
C GLY A 194 -9.14 10.01 -11.42
N GLY A 195 -8.98 9.69 -10.14
CA GLY A 195 -9.98 9.03 -9.27
C GLY A 195 -10.63 9.96 -8.23
N THR A 196 -10.37 11.29 -8.30
CA THR A 196 -10.88 12.22 -7.28
C THR A 196 -12.41 12.15 -7.16
N GLY A 197 -12.88 12.03 -5.92
CA GLY A 197 -14.30 11.93 -5.60
C GLY A 197 -14.94 10.55 -5.87
N HIS A 198 -14.14 9.56 -6.28
CA HIS A 198 -14.62 8.21 -6.58
C HIS A 198 -14.06 7.16 -5.62
N PHE A 199 -14.83 6.09 -5.43
CA PHE A 199 -14.35 4.79 -4.98
C PHE A 199 -14.16 3.90 -6.21
N VAL A 200 -12.99 3.26 -6.36
CA VAL A 200 -12.60 2.60 -7.61
C VAL A 200 -12.69 1.09 -7.48
N GLU A 201 -13.48 0.45 -8.34
CA GLU A 201 -13.47 -1.00 -8.53
C GLU A 201 -12.50 -1.36 -9.66
N PHE A 202 -11.47 -2.14 -9.35
CA PHE A 202 -10.57 -2.71 -10.36
C PHE A 202 -11.10 -4.07 -10.80
N ALA A 203 -11.21 -4.26 -12.11
CA ALA A 203 -11.80 -5.44 -12.73
C ALA A 203 -11.07 -5.81 -14.02
N GLY A 204 -11.58 -6.83 -14.73
CA GLY A 204 -11.01 -7.32 -15.98
C GLY A 204 -10.25 -8.64 -15.80
N SER A 205 -9.92 -9.28 -16.92
CA SER A 205 -9.30 -10.61 -16.95
C SER A 205 -7.91 -10.60 -16.30
N ALA A 206 -7.12 -9.56 -16.55
CA ALA A 206 -5.78 -9.42 -15.94
C ALA A 206 -5.87 -9.24 -14.42
N ILE A 207 -6.84 -8.48 -13.90
CA ILE A 207 -7.03 -8.29 -12.46
C ILE A 207 -7.45 -9.61 -11.78
N ARG A 208 -8.35 -10.37 -12.41
CA ARG A 208 -8.80 -11.67 -11.86
C ARG A 208 -7.67 -12.70 -11.78
N SER A 209 -6.71 -12.65 -12.70
CA SER A 209 -5.57 -13.58 -12.72
C SER A 209 -4.49 -13.28 -11.65
N LEU A 210 -4.56 -12.13 -10.98
CA LEU A 210 -3.59 -11.70 -9.99
C LEU A 210 -3.72 -12.47 -8.66
N SER A 211 -2.58 -12.68 -8.00
CA SER A 211 -2.52 -13.11 -6.61
C SER A 211 -3.12 -12.05 -5.66
N MET A 212 -3.42 -12.42 -4.43
CA MET A 212 -3.92 -11.45 -3.44
C MET A 212 -2.92 -10.35 -3.13
N GLU A 213 -1.64 -10.67 -3.04
CA GLU A 213 -0.56 -9.72 -2.81
C GLU A 213 -0.49 -8.68 -3.93
N ALA A 214 -0.63 -9.13 -5.18
CA ALA A 214 -0.68 -8.25 -6.35
C ALA A 214 -1.92 -7.34 -6.35
N ARG A 215 -3.10 -7.89 -5.99
CA ARG A 215 -4.34 -7.11 -5.83
C ARG A 215 -4.21 -6.04 -4.74
N MET A 216 -3.56 -6.39 -3.61
CA MET A 216 -3.30 -5.45 -2.53
C MET A 216 -2.39 -4.30 -2.97
N THR A 217 -1.40 -4.53 -3.81
CA THR A 217 -0.56 -3.48 -4.38
C THR A 217 -1.37 -2.47 -5.22
N ILE A 218 -2.31 -2.96 -6.03
CA ILE A 218 -3.17 -2.09 -6.87
C ILE A 218 -4.09 -1.25 -5.99
N CYS A 219 -4.80 -1.87 -5.05
CA CYS A 219 -5.70 -1.15 -4.15
C CYS A 219 -4.95 -0.18 -3.24
N ASN A 220 -3.74 -0.55 -2.76
CA ASN A 220 -2.87 0.32 -1.97
C ASN A 220 -2.61 1.66 -2.66
N MET A 221 -2.25 1.63 -3.95
CA MET A 221 -1.89 2.83 -4.69
C MET A 221 -3.07 3.52 -5.39
N SER A 222 -4.29 3.06 -5.23
CA SER A 222 -5.47 3.74 -5.79
C SER A 222 -5.61 5.18 -5.28
N ILE A 223 -5.16 5.43 -4.05
CA ILE A 223 -5.20 6.76 -3.44
C ILE A 223 -4.21 7.74 -4.10
N GLU A 224 -3.17 7.23 -4.77
CA GLU A 224 -2.20 8.05 -5.50
C GLU A 224 -2.76 8.65 -6.81
N MET A 225 -3.91 8.17 -7.27
CA MET A 225 -4.71 8.80 -8.32
C MET A 225 -5.86 9.65 -7.75
N GLY A 226 -5.84 9.96 -6.46
CA GLY A 226 -6.85 10.77 -5.79
C GLY A 226 -8.16 10.04 -5.45
N ALA A 227 -8.23 8.73 -5.64
CA ALA A 227 -9.41 7.95 -5.27
C ALA A 227 -9.62 7.94 -3.74
N ARG A 228 -10.89 7.80 -3.32
CA ARG A 228 -11.23 7.62 -1.91
C ARG A 228 -10.76 6.26 -1.39
N GLY A 229 -10.74 5.26 -2.24
CA GLY A 229 -10.26 3.91 -2.02
C GLY A 229 -10.35 3.10 -3.30
N GLY A 230 -9.72 1.93 -3.30
CA GLY A 230 -9.79 0.93 -4.36
C GLY A 230 -10.33 -0.38 -3.83
N MET A 231 -11.04 -1.13 -4.66
CA MET A 231 -11.55 -2.45 -4.28
C MET A 231 -11.51 -3.42 -5.47
N ILE A 232 -11.49 -4.71 -5.14
CA ILE A 232 -11.60 -5.81 -6.09
C ILE A 232 -12.65 -6.77 -5.55
N ALA A 233 -13.57 -7.22 -6.40
CA ALA A 233 -14.58 -8.19 -6.01
C ALA A 233 -13.91 -9.48 -5.50
N PRO A 234 -14.30 -10.00 -4.32
CA PRO A 234 -13.74 -11.23 -3.80
C PRO A 234 -14.14 -12.43 -4.69
N ASP A 235 -13.19 -13.30 -4.90
CA ASP A 235 -13.34 -14.53 -5.69
C ASP A 235 -12.62 -15.70 -5.02
N GLN A 236 -12.47 -16.81 -5.73
CA GLN A 236 -11.81 -18.02 -5.17
C GLN A 236 -10.37 -17.71 -4.69
N THR A 237 -9.63 -16.84 -5.39
CA THR A 237 -8.28 -16.40 -4.95
C THR A 237 -8.34 -15.74 -3.57
N THR A 238 -9.36 -14.91 -3.32
CA THR A 238 -9.58 -14.27 -2.02
C THR A 238 -9.94 -15.29 -0.95
N PHE A 239 -10.80 -16.27 -1.27
CA PHE A 239 -11.21 -17.29 -0.32
C PHE A 239 -10.04 -18.22 0.04
N ASP A 240 -9.27 -18.67 -0.94
CA ASP A 240 -8.08 -19.49 -0.72
C ASP A 240 -7.02 -18.76 0.13
N TYR A 241 -6.86 -17.46 -0.08
CA TYR A 241 -5.96 -16.63 0.72
C TYR A 241 -6.38 -16.53 2.20
N LEU A 242 -7.69 -16.44 2.48
CA LEU A 242 -8.22 -16.31 3.84
C LEU A 242 -8.38 -17.63 4.58
N LYS A 243 -8.50 -18.75 3.85
CA LYS A 243 -8.77 -20.07 4.44
C LYS A 243 -7.68 -20.47 5.43
N GLY A 244 -8.12 -20.82 6.65
CA GLY A 244 -7.21 -21.27 7.72
C GLY A 244 -6.43 -20.17 8.41
N ARG A 245 -6.64 -18.90 8.09
CA ARG A 245 -6.01 -17.80 8.83
C ARG A 245 -6.64 -17.67 10.22
N GLU A 246 -5.83 -17.25 11.18
CA GLU A 246 -6.16 -17.28 12.61
C GLU A 246 -7.48 -16.59 12.96
N PHE A 247 -7.72 -15.38 12.41
CA PHE A 247 -8.91 -14.59 12.69
C PHE A 247 -9.98 -14.69 11.59
N ALA A 248 -9.78 -15.55 10.57
CA ALA A 248 -10.81 -15.85 9.61
C ALA A 248 -11.82 -16.84 10.19
N PRO A 249 -13.06 -16.88 9.72
CA PRO A 249 -14.05 -17.88 10.12
C PRO A 249 -13.51 -19.30 9.94
N GLN A 250 -13.94 -20.23 10.81
CA GLN A 250 -13.51 -21.61 10.79
C GLN A 250 -14.72 -22.56 10.76
N GLY A 251 -14.55 -23.79 10.23
CA GLY A 251 -15.60 -24.81 10.18
C GLY A 251 -16.86 -24.35 9.46
N GLU A 252 -18.04 -24.56 10.03
CA GLU A 252 -19.33 -24.18 9.45
C GLU A 252 -19.44 -22.66 9.22
N ALA A 253 -18.86 -21.84 10.11
CA ALA A 253 -18.84 -20.39 9.94
C ALA A 253 -18.01 -19.93 8.70
N TRP A 254 -17.03 -20.73 8.29
CA TRP A 254 -16.30 -20.52 7.06
C TRP A 254 -17.19 -20.74 5.83
N ASP A 255 -17.95 -21.83 5.80
CA ASP A 255 -18.81 -22.18 4.67
C ASP A 255 -19.92 -21.12 4.50
N GLU A 256 -20.53 -20.69 5.60
CA GLU A 256 -21.49 -19.58 5.61
C GLU A 256 -20.86 -18.24 5.15
N ALA A 257 -19.62 -17.97 5.54
CA ALA A 257 -18.92 -16.78 5.13
C ALA A 257 -18.64 -16.78 3.63
N VAL A 258 -18.14 -17.89 3.08
CA VAL A 258 -17.90 -18.04 1.63
C VAL A 258 -19.20 -17.91 0.84
N GLU A 259 -20.32 -18.46 1.32
CA GLU A 259 -21.63 -18.28 0.67
C GLU A 259 -22.04 -16.81 0.61
N ARG A 260 -21.81 -16.04 1.69
CA ARG A 260 -22.08 -14.59 1.71
C ARG A 260 -21.11 -13.82 0.81
N TRP A 261 -19.83 -14.12 0.89
CA TRP A 261 -18.77 -13.42 0.14
C TRP A 261 -18.88 -13.64 -1.36
N SER A 262 -19.32 -14.82 -1.81
CA SER A 262 -19.50 -15.12 -3.25
C SER A 262 -20.58 -14.26 -3.92
N LYS A 263 -21.45 -13.59 -3.13
CA LYS A 263 -22.48 -12.67 -3.60
C LYS A 263 -21.98 -11.21 -3.71
N LEU A 264 -20.75 -10.95 -3.23
CA LEU A 264 -20.14 -9.62 -3.22
C LEU A 264 -19.44 -9.34 -4.57
N CYS A 265 -20.21 -9.05 -5.57
CA CYS A 265 -19.76 -8.58 -6.88
C CYS A 265 -20.72 -7.50 -7.38
N SER A 266 -20.29 -6.67 -8.30
CA SER A 266 -21.18 -5.76 -9.04
C SER A 266 -22.15 -6.56 -9.89
N ASP A 267 -23.41 -6.11 -9.99
CA ASP A 267 -24.40 -6.73 -10.87
C ASP A 267 -23.94 -6.57 -12.33
N GLU A 268 -24.34 -7.48 -13.22
CA GLU A 268 -23.92 -7.47 -14.64
C GLU A 268 -24.27 -6.17 -15.36
N ASP A 269 -25.37 -5.55 -14.97
CA ASP A 269 -25.89 -4.29 -15.50
C ASP A 269 -25.71 -3.11 -14.53
N ALA A 270 -24.78 -3.23 -13.56
CA ALA A 270 -24.41 -2.13 -12.68
C ALA A 270 -23.84 -0.95 -13.51
N VAL A 271 -24.30 0.26 -13.18
CA VAL A 271 -23.85 1.49 -13.83
C VAL A 271 -22.87 2.20 -12.92
N PHE A 272 -21.69 2.48 -13.47
CA PHE A 272 -20.66 3.28 -12.80
C PHE A 272 -20.73 4.74 -13.27
N ASP A 273 -20.43 5.69 -12.38
CA ASP A 273 -20.34 7.12 -12.76
C ASP A 273 -19.19 7.37 -13.75
N LYS A 274 -18.16 6.54 -13.72
CA LYS A 274 -17.03 6.58 -14.64
C LYS A 274 -16.50 5.17 -14.89
N GLU A 275 -16.21 4.84 -16.14
CA GLU A 275 -15.60 3.57 -16.51
C GLU A 275 -14.44 3.79 -17.50
N VAL A 276 -13.35 3.06 -17.31
CA VAL A 276 -12.15 3.10 -18.15
C VAL A 276 -11.65 1.67 -18.37
N THR A 277 -11.23 1.36 -19.58
CA THR A 277 -10.64 0.06 -19.93
C THR A 277 -9.25 0.25 -20.52
N PHE A 278 -8.29 -0.56 -20.08
CA PHE A 278 -6.93 -0.64 -20.60
C PHE A 278 -6.63 -2.07 -21.04
N SER A 279 -5.73 -2.21 -22.04
CA SER A 279 -5.16 -3.50 -22.40
C SER A 279 -3.94 -3.82 -21.54
N ALA A 280 -3.89 -5.04 -21.00
CA ALA A 280 -2.73 -5.54 -20.27
C ALA A 280 -1.47 -5.61 -21.15
N GLU A 281 -1.64 -5.83 -22.44
CA GLU A 281 -0.54 -5.88 -23.41
C GLU A 281 0.15 -4.53 -23.65
N ASP A 282 -0.50 -3.40 -23.29
CA ASP A 282 0.10 -2.06 -23.37
C ASP A 282 1.00 -1.75 -22.16
N ILE A 283 0.96 -2.59 -21.12
CA ILE A 283 1.70 -2.36 -19.89
C ILE A 283 3.11 -2.95 -20.02
N GLU A 284 4.09 -2.11 -19.75
CA GLU A 284 5.50 -2.45 -19.68
C GLU A 284 6.01 -2.33 -18.22
N PRO A 285 7.18 -2.84 -17.87
CA PRO A 285 7.83 -2.46 -16.62
C PRO A 285 7.93 -0.94 -16.52
N MET A 286 7.50 -0.36 -15.37
CA MET A 286 7.32 1.07 -15.19
C MET A 286 8.35 1.63 -14.19
N ILE A 287 8.70 2.90 -14.40
CA ILE A 287 9.49 3.69 -13.46
C ILE A 287 9.00 5.14 -13.44
N THR A 288 9.08 5.81 -12.28
CA THR A 288 8.81 7.25 -12.22
C THR A 288 10.08 8.07 -12.47
N TYR A 289 9.92 9.20 -13.15
CA TYR A 289 11.01 10.15 -13.48
C TYR A 289 10.87 11.49 -12.74
N GLY A 290 9.77 11.71 -12.02
CA GLY A 290 9.48 12.96 -11.33
C GLY A 290 9.13 12.75 -9.86
N THR A 291 8.42 13.72 -9.28
CA THR A 291 8.14 13.83 -7.84
C THR A 291 6.72 13.42 -7.45
N ASN A 292 6.01 12.71 -8.32
CA ASN A 292 4.73 12.08 -8.02
C ASN A 292 4.51 10.84 -8.89
N PRO A 293 3.62 9.90 -8.49
CA PRO A 293 3.37 8.67 -9.24
C PRO A 293 2.77 8.86 -10.64
N GLY A 294 2.13 10.01 -10.91
CA GLY A 294 1.63 10.35 -12.25
C GLY A 294 2.74 10.63 -13.27
N MET A 295 3.95 10.89 -12.80
CA MET A 295 5.14 11.05 -13.64
C MET A 295 5.84 9.70 -13.86
N GLY A 296 5.07 8.69 -14.28
CA GLY A 296 5.53 7.35 -14.62
C GLY A 296 5.63 7.13 -16.12
N ILE A 297 6.64 6.38 -16.55
CA ILE A 297 6.84 5.94 -17.95
C ILE A 297 7.25 4.46 -18.00
N ALA A 298 7.08 3.84 -19.16
CA ALA A 298 7.72 2.56 -19.43
C ALA A 298 9.24 2.69 -19.26
N ILE A 299 9.88 1.66 -18.73
CA ILE A 299 11.31 1.71 -18.36
C ILE A 299 12.22 2.03 -19.55
N ASN A 300 11.82 1.62 -20.75
CA ASN A 300 12.52 1.90 -22.01
C ASN A 300 12.09 3.21 -22.70
N GLY A 301 11.16 3.95 -22.07
CA GLY A 301 10.63 5.22 -22.59
C GLY A 301 11.57 6.41 -22.37
N GLU A 302 11.19 7.53 -22.95
CA GLU A 302 11.84 8.84 -22.81
C GLU A 302 10.98 9.77 -21.97
N ILE A 303 11.59 10.62 -21.16
CA ILE A 303 10.91 11.63 -20.35
C ILE A 303 10.13 12.56 -21.30
N PRO A 304 8.80 12.66 -21.13
CA PRO A 304 7.95 13.39 -22.07
C PRO A 304 8.31 14.88 -22.18
N SER A 305 7.99 15.50 -23.31
CA SER A 305 8.06 16.95 -23.46
C SER A 305 6.90 17.63 -22.70
N SER A 306 7.17 18.79 -22.17
CA SER A 306 6.16 19.70 -21.58
C SER A 306 5.33 20.45 -22.62
N GLU A 307 5.57 20.22 -23.92
CA GLU A 307 4.81 20.82 -25.00
C GLU A 307 3.32 20.47 -24.89
N GLY A 308 2.43 21.47 -25.02
CA GLY A 308 0.98 21.28 -24.86
C GLY A 308 0.46 21.37 -23.43
N MET A 309 1.31 21.36 -22.39
CA MET A 309 0.88 21.59 -21.01
C MET A 309 0.47 23.07 -20.82
N ASP A 310 -0.47 23.32 -19.90
CA ASP A 310 -0.76 24.69 -19.44
C ASP A 310 0.41 25.26 -18.61
N ALA A 311 0.39 26.58 -18.37
CA ALA A 311 1.50 27.30 -17.73
C ALA A 311 1.79 26.81 -16.28
N ALA A 312 0.75 26.47 -15.50
CA ALA A 312 0.90 25.99 -14.13
C ALA A 312 1.50 24.58 -14.12
N SER A 313 1.01 23.71 -15.00
CA SER A 313 1.52 22.35 -15.19
C SER A 313 2.98 22.35 -15.67
N LYS A 314 3.35 23.23 -16.61
CA LYS A 314 4.74 23.39 -17.06
C LYS A 314 5.67 23.81 -15.91
N THR A 315 5.23 24.73 -15.08
CA THR A 315 6.02 25.20 -13.93
C THR A 315 6.26 24.08 -12.92
N SER A 316 5.21 23.33 -12.58
CA SER A 316 5.30 22.15 -11.67
C SER A 316 6.18 21.05 -12.26
N TYR A 317 6.02 20.78 -13.54
CA TYR A 317 6.79 19.78 -14.28
C TYR A 317 8.29 20.12 -14.29
N ALA A 318 8.64 21.37 -14.66
CA ALA A 318 10.02 21.84 -14.67
C ALA A 318 10.65 21.78 -13.27
N LYS A 319 9.89 22.13 -12.21
CA LYS A 319 10.35 22.02 -10.83
C LYS A 319 10.65 20.55 -10.46
N SER A 320 9.77 19.63 -10.81
CA SER A 320 9.96 18.20 -10.58
C SER A 320 11.21 17.66 -11.27
N LEU A 321 11.42 18.00 -12.54
CA LEU A 321 12.62 17.57 -13.29
C LEU A 321 13.89 18.17 -12.70
N ALA A 322 13.87 19.44 -12.33
CA ALA A 322 15.00 20.12 -11.68
C ALA A 322 15.39 19.45 -10.36
N TYR A 323 14.37 19.09 -9.52
CA TYR A 323 14.60 18.34 -8.28
C TYR A 323 15.23 16.99 -8.54
N MET A 324 14.73 16.24 -9.53
CA MET A 324 15.26 14.93 -9.90
C MET A 324 16.59 15.02 -10.66
N GLY A 325 16.94 16.19 -11.20
CA GLY A 325 18.14 16.35 -12.02
C GLY A 325 18.03 15.67 -13.38
N PHE A 326 16.84 15.61 -13.95
CA PHE A 326 16.56 15.05 -15.28
C PHE A 326 16.09 16.12 -16.25
N ALA A 327 16.11 15.82 -17.54
CA ALA A 327 15.62 16.70 -18.61
C ALA A 327 14.64 15.96 -19.54
N GLU A 328 13.81 16.75 -20.24
CA GLU A 328 12.92 16.25 -21.28
C GLU A 328 13.71 15.49 -22.38
N GLY A 329 13.14 14.41 -22.90
CA GLY A 329 13.77 13.55 -23.92
C GLY A 329 14.85 12.60 -23.39
N GLU A 330 15.24 12.68 -22.13
CA GLU A 330 16.18 11.73 -21.55
C GLU A 330 15.56 10.36 -21.33
N LYS A 331 16.34 9.30 -21.50
CA LYS A 331 15.96 7.92 -21.12
C LYS A 331 16.23 7.67 -19.66
N MET A 332 15.35 6.86 -19.04
CA MET A 332 15.58 6.38 -17.67
C MET A 332 16.63 5.28 -17.63
N LEU A 333 16.71 4.42 -18.65
CA LEU A 333 17.72 3.36 -18.73
C LEU A 333 19.13 3.93 -18.61
N GLY A 334 19.96 3.29 -17.79
CA GLY A 334 21.34 3.69 -17.52
C GLY A 334 21.50 4.83 -16.51
N LYS A 335 20.40 5.43 -15.99
CA LYS A 335 20.50 6.43 -14.91
C LYS A 335 21.07 5.77 -13.65
N LYS A 336 22.03 6.47 -13.02
CA LYS A 336 22.68 6.01 -11.80
C LYS A 336 21.68 5.78 -10.68
N VAL A 337 21.90 4.71 -9.92
CA VAL A 337 21.19 4.38 -8.69
C VAL A 337 22.21 4.28 -7.56
N ASP A 338 21.89 4.85 -6.39
CA ASP A 338 22.71 4.77 -5.18
C ASP A 338 22.08 3.84 -4.14
N TYR A 339 20.74 3.83 -4.08
CA TYR A 339 19.95 3.06 -3.11
C TYR A 339 18.86 2.24 -3.80
N VAL A 340 18.57 1.09 -3.23
CA VAL A 340 17.39 0.29 -3.57
C VAL A 340 16.62 -0.01 -2.30
N PHE A 341 15.32 0.29 -2.31
CA PHE A 341 14.42 -0.01 -1.21
C PHE A 341 13.29 -0.93 -1.68
N VAL A 342 13.22 -2.12 -1.09
CA VAL A 342 12.12 -3.09 -1.28
C VAL A 342 11.41 -3.28 0.03
N GLY A 343 10.11 -2.98 0.06
CA GLY A 343 9.35 -3.03 1.30
C GLY A 343 8.07 -2.20 1.24
N SER A 344 7.62 -1.75 2.39
CA SER A 344 6.39 -1.00 2.66
C SER A 344 5.11 -1.83 2.58
N CYS A 345 3.97 -1.21 2.93
CA CYS A 345 2.64 -1.83 2.75
C CYS A 345 2.31 -2.12 1.27
N THR A 346 3.04 -1.53 0.34
CA THR A 346 2.85 -1.73 -1.10
C THR A 346 3.47 -3.04 -1.57
N ASN A 347 4.77 -3.25 -1.31
CA ASN A 347 5.54 -4.39 -1.82
C ASN A 347 6.52 -4.96 -0.76
N GLY A 348 6.04 -5.16 0.46
CA GLY A 348 6.77 -5.82 1.53
C GLY A 348 6.19 -7.19 1.89
N ARG A 349 5.41 -7.83 1.01
CA ARG A 349 4.82 -9.15 1.23
C ARG A 349 5.75 -10.27 0.78
N ILE A 350 5.44 -11.49 1.18
CA ILE A 350 6.33 -12.64 0.87
C ILE A 350 6.53 -12.83 -0.64
N GLU A 351 5.50 -12.59 -1.44
CA GLU A 351 5.58 -12.69 -2.91
C GLU A 351 6.58 -11.70 -3.50
N ASP A 352 6.61 -10.46 -3.00
CA ASP A 352 7.56 -9.43 -3.42
C ASP A 352 9.00 -9.83 -3.09
N LEU A 353 9.21 -10.39 -1.88
CA LEU A 353 10.53 -10.86 -1.47
C LEU A 353 10.98 -12.08 -2.28
N ARG A 354 10.05 -13.01 -2.59
CA ARG A 354 10.32 -14.14 -3.49
C ARG A 354 10.75 -13.67 -4.86
N ALA A 355 9.99 -12.73 -5.46
CA ALA A 355 10.30 -12.17 -6.77
C ALA A 355 11.69 -11.52 -6.80
N PHE A 356 12.02 -10.69 -5.82
CA PHE A 356 13.33 -10.06 -5.70
C PHE A 356 14.46 -11.09 -5.48
N ALA A 357 14.30 -11.99 -4.50
CA ALA A 357 15.32 -12.97 -4.15
C ALA A 357 15.62 -13.94 -5.30
N HIS A 358 14.58 -14.44 -5.98
CA HIS A 358 14.77 -15.32 -7.13
C HIS A 358 15.44 -14.62 -8.29
N PHE A 359 15.14 -13.35 -8.53
CA PHE A 359 15.79 -12.55 -9.58
C PHE A 359 17.28 -12.37 -9.33
N VAL A 360 17.69 -12.11 -8.08
CA VAL A 360 19.10 -11.86 -7.72
C VAL A 360 19.89 -13.15 -7.45
N LYS A 361 19.23 -14.31 -7.43
CA LYS A 361 19.87 -15.61 -7.19
C LYS A 361 21.01 -15.86 -8.22
N GLY A 362 22.21 -16.15 -7.73
CA GLY A 362 23.39 -16.36 -8.55
C GLY A 362 24.03 -15.08 -9.11
N LYS A 363 23.46 -13.91 -8.82
CA LYS A 363 24.01 -12.60 -9.17
C LYS A 363 24.61 -11.93 -7.93
N LYS A 364 25.27 -10.80 -8.10
CA LYS A 364 25.82 -9.99 -7.01
C LYS A 364 25.26 -8.57 -7.07
N LYS A 365 25.03 -8.02 -5.91
CA LYS A 365 24.71 -6.60 -5.75
C LYS A 365 25.86 -5.74 -6.28
N ALA A 366 25.55 -4.69 -7.03
CA ALA A 366 26.57 -3.74 -7.50
C ALA A 366 27.22 -3.00 -6.32
N ASP A 367 28.52 -2.74 -6.43
CA ASP A 367 29.33 -2.16 -5.33
C ASP A 367 28.85 -0.76 -4.91
N ASN A 368 28.29 0.01 -5.84
CA ASN A 368 27.76 1.35 -5.58
C ASN A 368 26.37 1.36 -4.92
N ILE A 369 25.72 0.22 -4.74
CA ILE A 369 24.35 0.12 -4.22
C ILE A 369 24.35 -0.14 -2.71
N THR A 370 23.59 0.66 -1.99
CA THR A 370 23.04 0.32 -0.67
C THR A 370 21.60 -0.17 -0.84
N ALA A 371 21.30 -1.39 -0.39
CA ALA A 371 19.98 -1.96 -0.56
C ALA A 371 19.33 -2.33 0.79
N TRP A 372 18.06 -1.97 0.96
CA TRP A 372 17.25 -2.30 2.12
C TRP A 372 16.09 -3.17 1.70
N ILE A 373 16.11 -4.44 2.10
CA ILE A 373 15.04 -5.41 1.86
C ILE A 373 14.28 -5.58 3.18
N VAL A 374 13.08 -5.03 3.24
CA VAL A 374 12.31 -4.87 4.48
C VAL A 374 11.01 -5.65 4.38
N PRO A 375 10.83 -6.74 5.15
CA PRO A 375 9.58 -7.48 5.19
C PRO A 375 8.48 -6.63 5.84
N GLY A 376 7.24 -6.82 5.41
CA GLY A 376 6.09 -6.06 5.93
C GLY A 376 5.58 -6.53 7.28
N SER A 377 5.98 -7.75 7.73
CA SER A 377 5.57 -8.32 9.01
C SER A 377 6.56 -9.36 9.51
N LYS A 378 6.46 -9.72 10.79
CA LYS A 378 7.24 -10.83 11.39
C LYS A 378 6.95 -12.15 10.71
N GLU A 379 5.74 -12.38 10.29
CA GLU A 379 5.38 -13.58 9.53
C GLU A 379 6.06 -13.62 8.16
N VAL A 380 6.13 -12.49 7.45
CA VAL A 380 6.88 -12.39 6.18
C VAL A 380 8.37 -12.63 6.41
N GLU A 381 8.94 -12.06 7.48
CA GLU A 381 10.33 -12.32 7.87
C GLU A 381 10.57 -13.82 8.14
N ARG A 382 9.69 -14.45 8.90
CA ARG A 382 9.74 -15.89 9.21
C ARG A 382 9.70 -16.74 7.94
N LEU A 383 8.72 -16.50 7.07
CA LEU A 383 8.58 -17.21 5.79
C LEU A 383 9.81 -17.02 4.90
N ALA A 384 10.35 -15.79 4.81
CA ALA A 384 11.55 -15.53 4.03
C ALA A 384 12.77 -16.31 4.55
N ILE A 385 12.85 -16.55 5.84
CA ILE A 385 13.91 -17.38 6.46
C ILE A 385 13.66 -18.85 6.17
N GLU A 386 12.45 -19.35 6.39
CA GLU A 386 12.08 -20.78 6.20
C GLU A 386 12.22 -21.22 4.73
N GLU A 387 11.89 -20.34 3.80
CA GLU A 387 12.03 -20.59 2.36
C GLU A 387 13.46 -20.41 1.83
N GLY A 388 14.42 -20.04 2.69
CA GLY A 388 15.81 -19.83 2.33
C GLY A 388 16.06 -18.52 1.55
N LEU A 389 15.08 -17.62 1.46
CA LEU A 389 15.23 -16.34 0.72
C LEU A 389 16.29 -15.47 1.37
N ARG A 390 16.40 -15.47 2.71
CA ARG A 390 17.45 -14.75 3.44
C ARG A 390 18.85 -15.18 3.01
N ASP A 391 19.07 -16.47 2.82
CA ASP A 391 20.38 -17.00 2.43
C ASP A 391 20.70 -16.64 0.97
N ILE A 392 19.73 -16.73 0.06
CA ILE A 392 19.85 -16.25 -1.33
C ILE A 392 20.23 -14.77 -1.35
N LEU A 393 19.54 -13.94 -0.59
CA LEU A 393 19.81 -12.49 -0.49
C LEU A 393 21.22 -12.24 0.04
N LYS A 394 21.62 -12.93 1.12
CA LYS A 394 22.94 -12.83 1.73
C LYS A 394 24.06 -13.22 0.76
N GLU A 395 23.91 -14.32 0.03
CA GLU A 395 24.85 -14.74 -1.02
C GLU A 395 24.98 -13.71 -2.12
N ALA A 396 23.89 -13.03 -2.49
CA ALA A 396 23.92 -11.95 -3.48
C ALA A 396 24.47 -10.61 -2.93
N GLY A 397 24.74 -10.51 -1.62
CA GLY A 397 25.26 -9.32 -0.95
C GLY A 397 24.20 -8.36 -0.42
N PHE A 398 22.98 -8.87 -0.21
CA PHE A 398 21.86 -8.12 0.38
C PHE A 398 21.64 -8.51 1.84
N GLU A 399 21.06 -7.58 2.61
CA GLU A 399 20.61 -7.80 3.97
C GLU A 399 19.09 -7.80 4.03
N LEU A 400 18.50 -8.87 4.59
CA LEU A 400 17.11 -8.87 5.00
C LEU A 400 16.98 -8.16 6.34
N ARG A 401 16.24 -7.05 6.37
CA ARG A 401 15.99 -6.27 7.58
C ARG A 401 14.80 -6.80 8.38
N GLN A 402 14.53 -6.18 9.52
CA GLN A 402 13.36 -6.45 10.35
C GLN A 402 12.14 -5.65 9.87
N PRO A 403 10.90 -6.12 10.17
CA PRO A 403 9.67 -5.51 9.65
C PRO A 403 9.45 -4.06 10.09
N GLY A 404 8.87 -3.25 9.19
CA GLY A 404 8.48 -1.87 9.44
C GLY A 404 8.30 -1.07 8.16
N CYS A 405 7.83 0.16 8.28
CA CYS A 405 7.66 1.07 7.14
C CYS A 405 8.99 1.58 6.57
N SER A 406 10.07 1.62 7.38
CA SER A 406 11.43 1.98 6.94
C SER A 406 11.47 3.30 6.15
N ALA A 407 12.25 3.34 5.08
CA ALA A 407 12.38 4.50 4.21
C ALA A 407 11.10 4.85 3.42
N CYS A 408 10.02 4.09 3.50
CA CYS A 408 8.77 4.48 2.83
C CYS A 408 8.28 5.86 3.27
N LEU A 409 8.45 6.19 4.56
CA LEU A 409 8.07 7.47 5.16
C LEU A 409 9.26 8.21 5.80
N ALA A 410 10.36 7.50 6.06
CA ALA A 410 11.57 8.02 6.71
C ALA A 410 11.30 8.71 8.07
N MET A 411 10.35 8.20 8.83
CA MET A 411 10.05 8.66 10.20
C MET A 411 10.96 8.02 11.25
N ASN A 412 11.74 7.03 10.86
CA ASN A 412 12.75 6.35 11.65
C ASN A 412 14.18 6.71 11.18
N GLU A 413 15.16 5.89 11.55
CA GLU A 413 16.57 6.09 11.18
C GLU A 413 16.85 5.79 9.70
N ASP A 414 15.97 5.08 9.01
CA ASP A 414 16.14 4.68 7.61
C ASP A 414 15.83 5.85 6.67
N LYS A 415 16.82 6.69 6.43
CA LYS A 415 16.71 7.87 5.56
C LYS A 415 17.71 7.78 4.40
N ILE A 416 17.23 8.08 3.20
CA ILE A 416 18.09 8.23 2.02
C ILE A 416 18.82 9.57 2.13
N PRO A 417 20.15 9.62 2.01
CA PRO A 417 20.90 10.87 2.06
C PRO A 417 20.57 11.83 0.91
N ALA A 418 20.74 13.13 1.16
CA ALA A 418 20.49 14.19 0.20
C ALA A 418 21.24 13.96 -1.14
N GLY A 419 20.54 14.23 -2.23
CA GLY A 419 21.07 14.10 -3.59
C GLY A 419 21.25 12.67 -4.10
N LYS A 420 20.95 11.64 -3.29
CA LYS A 420 21.05 10.22 -3.68
C LYS A 420 19.81 9.74 -4.41
N TYR A 421 20.01 8.89 -5.42
CA TYR A 421 18.93 8.26 -6.18
C TYR A 421 18.57 6.91 -5.58
N CYS A 422 17.27 6.74 -5.30
CA CYS A 422 16.71 5.48 -4.81
C CYS A 422 15.68 4.93 -5.79
N VAL A 423 15.84 3.68 -6.22
CA VAL A 423 14.74 2.89 -6.81
C VAL A 423 13.99 2.23 -5.68
N ALA A 424 12.68 2.52 -5.55
CA ALA A 424 11.89 2.12 -4.42
C ALA A 424 10.56 1.46 -4.82
N THR A 425 10.19 0.41 -4.10
CA THR A 425 8.86 -0.20 -4.22
C THR A 425 7.80 0.45 -3.34
N SER A 426 8.15 1.56 -2.67
CA SER A 426 7.21 2.37 -1.89
C SER A 426 6.12 3.00 -2.78
N ASN A 427 5.19 3.72 -2.17
CA ASN A 427 3.99 4.22 -2.85
C ASN A 427 4.08 5.70 -3.25
N ARG A 428 4.92 6.50 -2.60
CA ARG A 428 5.06 7.95 -2.80
C ARG A 428 6.51 8.35 -2.99
N ASN A 429 6.72 9.37 -3.83
CA ASN A 429 8.04 9.90 -4.15
C ASN A 429 8.10 11.44 -4.23
N PHE A 430 7.24 12.14 -3.47
CA PHE A 430 7.34 13.59 -3.41
C PHE A 430 8.67 14.03 -2.79
N GLU A 431 9.05 15.28 -3.03
CA GLU A 431 10.30 15.88 -2.54
C GLU A 431 10.51 15.60 -1.05
N GLY A 432 11.63 14.99 -0.69
CA GLY A 432 11.98 14.68 0.70
C GLY A 432 11.29 13.47 1.33
N ARG A 433 10.47 12.71 0.60
CA ARG A 433 9.69 11.57 1.16
C ARG A 433 10.54 10.53 1.87
N GLN A 434 11.69 10.15 1.30
CA GLN A 434 12.60 9.15 1.85
C GLN A 434 13.79 9.75 2.61
N GLY A 435 13.78 11.05 2.81
CA GLY A 435 14.82 11.84 3.45
C GLY A 435 14.96 13.21 2.79
N PRO A 436 15.48 14.23 3.48
CA PRO A 436 15.70 15.55 2.91
C PRO A 436 16.49 15.47 1.60
N ASP A 437 15.99 16.08 0.52
CA ASP A 437 16.58 16.11 -0.82
C ASP A 437 16.89 14.73 -1.44
N ALA A 438 16.30 13.65 -0.92
CA ALA A 438 16.38 12.33 -1.52
C ALA A 438 15.55 12.25 -2.82
N ARG A 439 16.09 11.59 -3.83
CA ARG A 439 15.50 11.45 -5.17
C ARG A 439 14.97 10.04 -5.38
N THR A 440 13.65 9.88 -5.30
CA THR A 440 13.00 8.56 -5.35
C THR A 440 12.36 8.28 -6.68
N MET A 441 12.72 7.16 -7.29
CA MET A 441 12.09 6.57 -8.47
C MET A 441 11.26 5.37 -8.04
N LEU A 442 9.94 5.43 -8.21
CA LEU A 442 9.04 4.31 -7.89
C LEU A 442 9.10 3.28 -9.02
N ALA A 443 9.22 2.01 -8.63
CA ALA A 443 9.23 0.89 -9.58
C ALA A 443 8.79 -0.41 -8.88
N GLY A 444 8.53 -1.45 -9.67
CA GLY A 444 8.22 -2.79 -9.16
C GLY A 444 9.44 -3.54 -8.61
N PRO A 445 9.22 -4.65 -7.89
CA PRO A 445 10.30 -5.45 -7.28
C PRO A 445 11.36 -5.95 -8.30
N LEU A 446 10.94 -6.31 -9.51
CA LEU A 446 11.87 -6.80 -10.55
C LEU A 446 12.78 -5.68 -11.09
N VAL A 447 12.24 -4.47 -11.32
CA VAL A 447 13.02 -3.30 -11.72
C VAL A 447 14.00 -2.91 -10.61
N ALA A 448 13.53 -2.96 -9.34
CA ALA A 448 14.38 -2.70 -8.18
C ALA A 448 15.53 -3.74 -8.08
N ALA A 449 15.24 -5.02 -8.34
CA ALA A 449 16.24 -6.09 -8.36
C ALA A 449 17.27 -5.91 -9.49
N ALA A 450 16.82 -5.56 -10.70
CA ALA A 450 17.70 -5.29 -11.83
C ALA A 450 18.63 -4.10 -11.52
N ALA A 451 18.08 -2.99 -11.01
CA ALA A 451 18.86 -1.83 -10.59
C ALA A 451 19.86 -2.14 -9.47
N ALA A 452 19.49 -3.02 -8.53
CA ALA A 452 20.38 -3.44 -7.44
C ALA A 452 21.60 -4.25 -7.92
N VAL A 453 21.42 -5.03 -8.98
CA VAL A 453 22.50 -5.85 -9.56
C VAL A 453 23.41 -5.04 -10.48
N THR A 454 22.85 -4.10 -11.24
CA THR A 454 23.61 -3.35 -12.26
C THR A 454 24.17 -2.00 -11.76
N GLY A 455 23.58 -1.44 -10.71
CA GLY A 455 23.93 -0.11 -10.21
C GLY A 455 23.31 1.06 -10.99
N VAL A 456 22.47 0.75 -11.98
CA VAL A 456 21.77 1.73 -12.82
C VAL A 456 20.33 1.26 -13.08
N VAL A 457 19.48 2.16 -13.54
CA VAL A 457 18.13 1.79 -14.00
C VAL A 457 18.26 0.84 -15.20
N THR A 458 17.69 -0.36 -15.06
CA THR A 458 17.83 -1.45 -16.03
C THR A 458 16.49 -2.13 -16.24
N ASP A 459 16.18 -2.48 -17.48
CA ASP A 459 15.01 -3.31 -17.81
C ASP A 459 15.21 -4.72 -17.23
N PRO A 460 14.34 -5.19 -16.33
CA PRO A 460 14.53 -6.50 -15.71
C PRO A 460 14.55 -7.65 -16.74
N ARG A 461 13.90 -7.49 -17.88
CA ARG A 461 13.82 -8.51 -18.95
C ARG A 461 15.18 -8.82 -19.60
N GLU A 462 16.13 -7.90 -19.51
CA GLU A 462 17.50 -8.12 -20.02
C GLU A 462 18.31 -9.09 -19.15
N LEU A 463 17.82 -9.36 -17.91
CA LEU A 463 18.55 -10.17 -16.91
C LEU A 463 17.75 -11.41 -16.44
N MET A 464 16.54 -11.62 -16.99
CA MET A 464 15.67 -12.78 -16.71
C MET A 464 16.15 -14.03 -17.43
#